data_70e70264aa3024398b7ae3f8a91c3b18
#
_entry.id   70e70264aa3024398b7ae3f8a91c3b18
#
_cell.length_a   1.000
_cell.length_b   1.000
_cell.length_c   1.000
_cell.angle_alpha   90.00
_cell.angle_beta   90.00
_cell.angle_gamma   90.00
#
_symmetry.space_group_name_H-M   'P 1'
#
loop_
_entity.id
_entity.type
_entity.pdbx_description
1 polymer ?
#
loop_
_entity_poly.entity_id
_entity_poly.type
_entity_poly.pdbx_seq_one_letter_code
_entity_poly.pdbx_strand_id
1 'polypeptide(L)'
;QDANKLQLKQATVGMMNPPYSQGSKQNPDLYEMSFVEHLLDSLVTGARCIVIVPQSSMTGKTKEEQSLKENILKHHTLEGVISLNKDTFYGVGTIPCIAVFTAGEPHPADKVCKFINFENDGYKVAPHIGLIETESAKDKKQHLLDVWFDRIEAETKFCVETTIEATDEWLHSFYYFNDAIPTEDEFIKTIGDYLTFEFSMIMQG
;
A
#
# COMPACT_ATOMS: atom_id res chain seq x y z
N GLN A 1 18.51 -20.93 3.43
CA GLN A 1 17.70 -21.52 2.35
C GLN A 1 17.25 -20.38 1.45
N ASP A 2 17.34 -20.57 0.14
CA ASP A 2 16.84 -19.63 -0.84
C ASP A 2 15.29 -19.64 -0.77
N ALA A 3 14.70 -18.54 -0.37
CA ALA A 3 13.25 -18.44 -0.21
C ALA A 3 12.49 -18.74 -1.51
N ASN A 4 13.08 -18.40 -2.67
CA ASN A 4 12.51 -18.69 -3.99
C ASN A 4 12.52 -20.19 -4.39
N LYS A 5 13.09 -21.06 -3.56
CA LYS A 5 13.11 -22.51 -3.78
C LYS A 5 12.25 -23.28 -2.77
N LEU A 6 11.60 -22.57 -1.85
CA LEU A 6 10.75 -23.19 -0.85
C LEU A 6 9.39 -23.55 -1.51
N GLN A 7 9.03 -24.83 -1.47
CA GLN A 7 7.69 -25.29 -1.90
C GLN A 7 6.90 -25.73 -0.67
N LEU A 8 5.84 -24.98 -0.37
CA LEU A 8 4.93 -25.24 0.75
C LEU A 8 3.64 -25.88 0.21
N LYS A 9 3.57 -27.20 0.16
CA LYS A 9 2.49 -27.93 -0.56
C LYS A 9 1.10 -27.91 0.11
N GLN A 10 0.95 -27.42 1.35
CA GLN A 10 -0.34 -27.45 2.08
C GLN A 10 -0.51 -26.27 3.05
N ALA A 11 0.22 -25.19 2.86
CA ALA A 11 0.10 -24.04 3.73
C ALA A 11 -1.18 -23.25 3.40
N THR A 12 -2.00 -23.01 4.41
CA THR A 12 -3.27 -22.27 4.32
C THR A 12 -3.15 -20.82 4.71
N VAL A 13 -1.99 -20.42 5.25
CA VAL A 13 -1.65 -19.04 5.61
C VAL A 13 -0.19 -18.77 5.23
N GLY A 14 0.07 -17.65 4.59
CA GLY A 14 1.40 -17.12 4.30
C GLY A 14 1.67 -15.85 5.08
N MET A 15 2.89 -15.71 5.61
CA MET A 15 3.39 -14.46 6.18
C MET A 15 4.85 -14.28 5.80
N MET A 16 5.22 -13.10 5.29
CA MET A 16 6.58 -12.82 4.87
C MET A 16 6.94 -11.35 5.10
N ASN A 17 8.20 -11.14 5.46
CA ASN A 17 8.91 -9.87 5.35
C ASN A 17 10.18 -10.17 4.52
N PRO A 18 10.16 -9.96 3.18
CA PRO A 18 11.30 -10.29 2.33
C PRO A 18 12.48 -9.34 2.56
N PRO A 19 13.69 -9.69 2.10
CA PRO A 19 14.80 -8.76 2.11
C PRO A 19 14.53 -7.58 1.16
N TYR A 20 14.81 -6.35 1.61
CA TYR A 20 14.53 -5.14 0.84
C TYR A 20 15.70 -4.72 -0.05
N SER A 21 15.39 -4.06 -1.17
CA SER A 21 16.33 -3.40 -2.07
C SER A 21 17.42 -4.34 -2.65
N GLN A 22 17.09 -5.59 -2.86
CA GLN A 22 17.97 -6.56 -3.49
C GLN A 22 17.72 -6.70 -5.01
N GLY A 23 16.52 -6.33 -5.46
CA GLY A 23 16.10 -6.43 -6.86
C GLY A 23 16.76 -5.40 -7.76
N SER A 24 17.01 -5.78 -9.01
CA SER A 24 17.49 -4.91 -10.08
C SER A 24 17.09 -5.48 -11.44
N LYS A 25 17.26 -4.70 -12.52
CA LYS A 25 17.03 -5.21 -13.89
C LYS A 25 17.86 -6.46 -14.23
N GLN A 26 19.04 -6.61 -13.63
CA GLN A 26 19.91 -7.77 -13.81
C GLN A 26 19.50 -8.95 -12.93
N ASN A 27 18.80 -8.69 -11.83
CA ASN A 27 18.34 -9.68 -10.88
C ASN A 27 16.85 -9.44 -10.51
N PRO A 28 15.93 -9.64 -11.46
CA PRO A 28 14.49 -9.35 -11.23
C PRO A 28 13.86 -10.27 -10.18
N ASP A 29 14.37 -11.49 -10.03
CA ASP A 29 13.90 -12.45 -9.03
C ASP A 29 14.14 -11.99 -7.56
N LEU A 30 14.92 -10.93 -7.38
CA LEU A 30 15.23 -10.35 -6.07
C LEU A 30 14.39 -9.11 -5.75
N TYR A 31 13.44 -8.71 -6.60
CA TYR A 31 12.43 -7.73 -6.21
C TYR A 31 11.52 -8.29 -5.12
N GLU A 32 11.09 -7.45 -4.22
CA GLU A 32 10.20 -7.84 -3.11
C GLU A 32 8.93 -8.54 -3.62
N MET A 33 8.36 -8.04 -4.74
CA MET A 33 7.17 -8.63 -5.34
C MET A 33 7.41 -10.01 -5.97
N SER A 34 8.64 -10.33 -6.37
CA SER A 34 8.99 -11.70 -6.82
C SER A 34 8.94 -12.70 -5.67
N PHE A 35 9.40 -12.30 -4.49
CA PHE A 35 9.27 -13.13 -3.27
C PHE A 35 7.80 -13.30 -2.87
N VAL A 36 7.00 -12.23 -3.02
CA VAL A 36 5.55 -12.28 -2.74
C VAL A 36 4.85 -13.25 -3.68
N GLU A 37 5.09 -13.15 -4.99
CA GLU A 37 4.54 -14.06 -6.00
C GLU A 37 4.90 -15.52 -5.68
N HIS A 38 6.18 -15.80 -5.42
CA HIS A 38 6.64 -17.14 -5.08
C HIS A 38 5.97 -17.70 -3.80
N LEU A 39 5.79 -16.85 -2.78
CA LEU A 39 5.05 -17.27 -1.58
C LEU A 39 3.59 -17.60 -1.94
N LEU A 40 2.90 -16.74 -2.68
CA LEU A 40 1.52 -16.94 -3.09
C LEU A 40 1.34 -18.24 -3.89
N ASP A 41 2.23 -18.53 -4.85
CA ASP A 41 2.25 -19.77 -5.63
C ASP A 41 2.48 -21.03 -4.78
N SER A 42 3.08 -20.87 -3.61
CA SER A 42 3.37 -21.97 -2.69
C SER A 42 2.20 -22.29 -1.74
N LEU A 43 1.16 -21.47 -1.72
CA LEU A 43 0.02 -21.63 -0.84
C LEU A 43 -1.12 -22.39 -1.54
N VAL A 44 -2.02 -22.98 -0.76
CA VAL A 44 -3.25 -23.53 -1.32
C VAL A 44 -4.20 -22.42 -1.80
N THR A 45 -5.01 -22.72 -2.82
CA THR A 45 -6.04 -21.79 -3.29
C THR A 45 -6.95 -21.34 -2.16
N GLY A 46 -7.24 -20.04 -2.11
CA GLY A 46 -8.03 -19.40 -1.04
C GLY A 46 -7.24 -19.11 0.24
N ALA A 47 -5.95 -19.46 0.29
CA ALA A 47 -5.10 -19.15 1.44
C ALA A 47 -4.89 -17.65 1.61
N ARG A 48 -4.92 -17.16 2.86
CA ARG A 48 -4.62 -15.78 3.19
C ARG A 48 -3.10 -15.57 3.26
N CYS A 49 -2.61 -14.55 2.57
CA CYS A 49 -1.20 -14.17 2.61
C CYS A 49 -1.04 -12.73 3.08
N ILE A 50 -0.17 -12.50 4.06
CA ILE A 50 0.14 -11.18 4.61
C ILE A 50 1.63 -10.93 4.41
N VAL A 51 1.98 -9.84 3.75
CA VAL A 51 3.37 -9.49 3.50
C VAL A 51 3.67 -8.07 3.97
N ILE A 52 4.88 -7.87 4.51
CA ILE A 52 5.39 -6.55 4.86
C ILE A 52 6.45 -6.21 3.81
N VAL A 53 6.21 -5.17 3.04
CA VAL A 53 7.09 -4.74 1.94
C VAL A 53 7.28 -3.23 1.98
N PRO A 54 8.32 -2.69 1.32
CA PRO A 54 8.43 -1.24 1.11
C PRO A 54 7.23 -0.69 0.34
N GLN A 55 6.78 0.51 0.66
CA GLN A 55 5.75 1.20 -0.13
C GLN A 55 6.17 1.36 -1.60
N SER A 56 7.46 1.50 -1.88
CA SER A 56 7.99 1.54 -3.24
C SER A 56 7.65 0.31 -4.08
N SER A 57 7.51 -0.87 -3.47
CA SER A 57 7.11 -2.10 -4.15
C SER A 57 5.64 -2.06 -4.61
N MET A 58 4.80 -1.24 -3.95
CA MET A 58 3.40 -1.04 -4.32
C MET A 58 3.23 -0.01 -5.45
N THR A 59 4.20 0.90 -5.64
CA THR A 59 4.12 1.94 -6.67
C THR A 59 4.33 1.38 -8.08
N GLY A 60 5.24 0.41 -8.27
CA GLY A 60 5.48 -0.21 -9.57
C GLY A 60 6.02 0.77 -10.61
N LYS A 61 7.11 1.48 -10.30
CA LYS A 61 7.66 2.54 -11.17
C LYS A 61 8.31 2.03 -12.45
N THR A 62 8.84 0.82 -12.44
CA THR A 62 9.50 0.21 -13.59
C THR A 62 8.56 -0.75 -14.32
N LYS A 63 8.86 -1.05 -15.59
CA LYS A 63 8.08 -2.02 -16.37
C LYS A 63 8.15 -3.42 -15.76
N GLU A 64 9.28 -3.76 -15.18
CA GLU A 64 9.50 -5.03 -14.51
C GLU A 64 8.60 -5.16 -13.26
N GLU A 65 8.54 -4.13 -12.44
CA GLU A 65 7.66 -4.10 -11.26
C GLU A 65 6.17 -4.10 -11.65
N GLN A 66 5.78 -3.37 -12.70
CA GLN A 66 4.42 -3.42 -13.23
C GLN A 66 4.05 -4.81 -13.74
N SER A 67 4.96 -5.47 -14.47
CA SER A 67 4.76 -6.83 -14.95
C SER A 67 4.57 -7.83 -13.80
N LEU A 68 5.31 -7.68 -12.70
CA LEU A 68 5.13 -8.50 -11.49
C LEU A 68 3.75 -8.28 -10.87
N LYS A 69 3.30 -7.03 -10.75
CA LYS A 69 1.95 -6.71 -10.24
C LYS A 69 0.87 -7.30 -11.14
N GLU A 70 0.98 -7.14 -12.47
CA GLU A 70 0.07 -7.77 -13.42
C GLU A 70 0.01 -9.29 -13.26
N ASN A 71 1.17 -9.93 -13.11
CA ASN A 71 1.27 -11.37 -12.99
C ASN A 71 0.65 -11.86 -11.67
N ILE A 72 0.87 -11.15 -10.59
CA ILE A 72 0.23 -11.43 -9.30
C ILE A 72 -1.29 -11.34 -9.45
N LEU A 73 -1.85 -10.28 -10.07
CA LEU A 73 -3.31 -10.15 -10.23
C LEU A 73 -3.92 -11.19 -11.18
N LYS A 74 -3.15 -11.76 -12.12
CA LYS A 74 -3.61 -12.86 -12.98
C LYS A 74 -3.86 -14.16 -12.22
N HIS A 75 -3.18 -14.37 -11.10
CA HIS A 75 -3.21 -15.65 -10.38
C HIS A 75 -3.70 -15.54 -8.94
N HIS A 76 -3.67 -14.33 -8.37
CA HIS A 76 -3.98 -14.08 -6.96
C HIS A 76 -4.79 -12.79 -6.80
N THR A 77 -5.52 -12.68 -5.71
CA THR A 77 -6.34 -11.50 -5.41
C THR A 77 -5.65 -10.62 -4.37
N LEU A 78 -5.51 -9.30 -4.67
CA LEU A 78 -5.18 -8.31 -3.66
C LEU A 78 -6.45 -7.97 -2.87
N GLU A 79 -6.40 -8.07 -1.55
CA GLU A 79 -7.49 -7.66 -0.66
C GLU A 79 -7.36 -6.20 -0.23
N GLY A 80 -6.13 -5.73 -0.05
CA GLY A 80 -5.84 -4.35 0.28
C GLY A 80 -4.43 -4.13 0.79
N VAL A 81 -4.11 -2.85 1.04
CA VAL A 81 -2.81 -2.40 1.52
C VAL A 81 -2.97 -1.42 2.69
N ILE A 82 -2.16 -1.58 3.71
CA ILE A 82 -2.10 -0.74 4.90
C ILE A 82 -0.76 -0.01 4.91
N SER A 83 -0.77 1.29 4.70
CA SER A 83 0.43 2.15 4.82
C SER A 83 0.81 2.28 6.27
N LEU A 84 2.06 1.98 6.63
CA LEU A 84 2.55 2.02 8.00
C LEU A 84 3.34 3.28 8.29
N ASN A 85 3.55 3.56 9.58
CA ASN A 85 4.42 4.62 10.05
C ASN A 85 5.83 4.47 9.47
N LYS A 86 6.40 5.56 8.98
CA LYS A 86 7.76 5.62 8.42
C LYS A 86 8.83 5.13 9.41
N ASP A 87 8.57 5.25 10.70
CA ASP A 87 9.49 4.86 11.77
C ASP A 87 9.25 3.42 12.26
N THR A 88 8.32 2.65 11.65
CA THR A 88 8.03 1.25 12.03
C THR A 88 9.31 0.40 12.10
N PHE A 89 10.24 0.59 11.16
CA PHE A 89 11.58 0.02 11.23
C PHE A 89 12.58 1.10 11.63
N TYR A 90 12.62 1.41 12.93
CA TYR A 90 13.47 2.47 13.47
C TYR A 90 14.92 2.34 13.01
N GLY A 91 15.48 3.45 12.52
CA GLY A 91 16.85 3.51 12.00
C GLY A 91 17.06 2.97 10.58
N VAL A 92 15.99 2.51 9.91
CA VAL A 92 16.02 2.10 8.51
C VAL A 92 15.20 3.11 7.70
N GLY A 93 15.77 3.63 6.61
CA GLY A 93 15.11 4.67 5.78
C GLY A 93 13.97 4.15 4.89
N THR A 94 13.50 2.91 5.10
CA THR A 94 12.44 2.29 4.30
C THR A 94 11.10 2.49 4.97
N ILE A 95 10.13 3.01 4.23
CA ILE A 95 8.75 3.16 4.68
C ILE A 95 7.98 1.90 4.29
N PRO A 96 7.53 1.08 5.26
CA PRO A 96 6.86 -0.17 4.97
C PRO A 96 5.35 0.00 4.76
N CYS A 97 4.75 -1.04 4.16
CA CYS A 97 3.31 -1.28 4.17
C CYS A 97 3.03 -2.76 4.40
N ILE A 98 1.80 -3.07 4.80
CA ILE A 98 1.29 -4.45 4.82
C ILE A 98 0.39 -4.61 3.60
N ALA A 99 0.65 -5.62 2.77
CA ALA A 99 -0.28 -6.03 1.72
C ALA A 99 -0.89 -7.40 2.07
N VAL A 100 -2.18 -7.53 1.80
CA VAL A 100 -2.95 -8.75 2.09
C VAL A 100 -3.48 -9.31 0.78
N PHE A 101 -3.24 -10.60 0.57
CA PHE A 101 -3.65 -11.32 -0.64
C PHE A 101 -4.45 -12.58 -0.31
N THR A 102 -5.24 -13.02 -1.30
CA THR A 102 -5.78 -14.37 -1.38
C THR A 102 -5.07 -15.11 -2.49
N ALA A 103 -4.47 -16.26 -2.16
CA ALA A 103 -3.66 -17.05 -3.07
C ALA A 103 -4.51 -17.90 -4.03
N GLY A 104 -4.03 -18.07 -5.27
CA GLY A 104 -4.61 -19.01 -6.24
C GLY A 104 -5.97 -18.62 -6.80
N GLU A 105 -6.41 -17.40 -6.61
CA GLU A 105 -7.66 -16.85 -7.14
C GLU A 105 -7.35 -15.59 -7.95
N PRO A 106 -7.56 -15.59 -9.29
CA PRO A 106 -7.38 -14.40 -10.11
C PRO A 106 -8.15 -13.20 -9.57
N HIS A 107 -7.55 -12.02 -9.62
CA HIS A 107 -8.19 -10.79 -9.13
C HIS A 107 -9.39 -10.41 -9.99
N PRO A 108 -10.62 -10.37 -9.45
CA PRO A 108 -11.78 -9.95 -10.22
C PRO A 108 -11.71 -8.44 -10.54
N ALA A 109 -12.11 -8.04 -11.75
CA ALA A 109 -12.06 -6.65 -12.19
C ALA A 109 -12.97 -5.71 -11.36
N ASP A 110 -14.00 -6.24 -10.75
CA ASP A 110 -14.95 -5.52 -9.88
C ASP A 110 -14.62 -5.66 -8.37
N LYS A 111 -13.51 -6.31 -8.06
CA LYS A 111 -13.09 -6.48 -6.67
C LYS A 111 -12.68 -5.15 -6.05
N VAL A 112 -13.39 -4.76 -5.02
CA VAL A 112 -13.03 -3.60 -4.19
C VAL A 112 -11.95 -4.00 -3.19
N CYS A 113 -10.85 -3.25 -3.19
CA CYS A 113 -9.72 -3.37 -2.27
C CYS A 113 -9.74 -2.26 -1.24
N LYS A 114 -9.19 -2.53 -0.05
CA LYS A 114 -9.06 -1.54 1.03
C LYS A 114 -7.66 -0.95 1.07
N PHE A 115 -7.58 0.37 1.03
CA PHE A 115 -6.32 1.11 1.18
C PHE A 115 -6.40 1.96 2.45
N ILE A 116 -5.59 1.59 3.46
CA ILE A 116 -5.66 2.19 4.79
C ILE A 116 -4.40 3.00 5.08
N ASN A 117 -4.59 4.22 5.55
CA ASN A 117 -3.53 5.06 6.10
C ASN A 117 -3.40 4.81 7.60
N PHE A 118 -2.43 3.99 7.99
CA PHE A 118 -2.12 3.70 9.39
C PHE A 118 -0.75 4.30 9.81
N GLU A 119 -0.33 5.38 9.17
CA GLU A 119 0.93 6.07 9.51
C GLU A 119 0.91 6.64 10.93
N ASN A 120 -0.26 7.03 11.43
CA ASN A 120 -0.46 7.47 12.80
C ASN A 120 -0.92 6.30 13.69
N ASP A 121 -0.03 5.35 13.92
CA ASP A 121 -0.28 4.09 14.63
C ASP A 121 -0.27 4.20 16.17
N GLY A 122 0.06 5.38 16.70
CA GLY A 122 0.16 5.60 18.14
C GLY A 122 1.54 5.27 18.72
N TYR A 123 2.54 5.04 17.89
CA TYR A 123 3.93 4.95 18.30
C TYR A 123 4.66 6.26 18.01
N LYS A 124 5.66 6.57 18.79
CA LYS A 124 6.55 7.72 18.59
C LYS A 124 8.00 7.36 18.81
N VAL A 125 8.89 8.04 18.10
CA VAL A 125 10.34 7.88 18.33
C VAL A 125 10.75 8.60 19.61
N ALA A 126 11.45 7.89 20.49
CA ALA A 126 12.11 8.46 21.65
C ALA A 126 13.63 8.38 21.47
N PRO A 127 14.36 9.49 21.68
CA PRO A 127 15.82 9.50 21.54
C PRO A 127 16.47 8.40 22.39
N HIS A 128 17.41 7.67 21.78
CA HIS A 128 18.18 6.58 22.40
C HIS A 128 17.38 5.32 22.84
N ILE A 129 16.04 5.35 22.72
CA ILE A 129 15.17 4.24 23.12
C ILE A 129 14.59 3.53 21.89
N GLY A 130 14.28 4.28 20.82
CA GLY A 130 13.59 3.79 19.63
C GLY A 130 12.10 4.10 19.67
N LEU A 131 11.27 3.21 19.13
CA LEU A 131 9.81 3.36 19.13
C LEU A 131 9.22 3.04 20.50
N ILE A 132 8.40 3.94 21.00
CA ILE A 132 7.63 3.75 22.24
C ILE A 132 6.12 3.82 21.94
N GLU A 133 5.39 2.93 22.58
CA GLU A 133 3.93 2.89 22.53
C GLU A 133 3.35 4.07 23.33
N THR A 134 2.37 4.77 22.74
CA THR A 134 1.57 5.78 23.45
C THR A 134 0.26 5.18 23.94
N GLU A 135 -0.44 5.88 24.82
CA GLU A 135 -1.73 5.43 25.36
C GLU A 135 -2.78 5.16 24.26
N SER A 136 -2.68 5.87 23.12
CA SER A 136 -3.63 5.72 22.01
C SER A 136 -3.35 4.55 21.07
N ALA A 137 -2.20 3.87 21.19
CA ALA A 137 -1.80 2.84 20.21
C ALA A 137 -2.77 1.65 20.16
N LYS A 138 -3.28 1.23 21.33
CA LYS A 138 -4.24 0.12 21.41
C LYS A 138 -5.57 0.46 20.73
N ASP A 139 -6.09 1.66 20.95
CA ASP A 139 -7.34 2.12 20.36
C ASP A 139 -7.21 2.28 18.84
N LYS A 140 -6.08 2.82 18.37
CA LYS A 140 -5.77 2.94 16.94
C LYS A 140 -5.66 1.59 16.25
N LYS A 141 -4.98 0.62 16.88
CA LYS A 141 -4.92 -0.75 16.39
C LYS A 141 -6.31 -1.38 16.33
N GLN A 142 -7.13 -1.18 17.36
CA GLN A 142 -8.50 -1.71 17.36
C GLN A 142 -9.33 -1.07 16.25
N HIS A 143 -9.23 0.25 16.06
CA HIS A 143 -9.90 0.97 14.97
C HIS A 143 -9.49 0.42 13.60
N LEU A 144 -8.18 0.20 13.36
CA LEU A 144 -7.69 -0.44 12.13
C LEU A 144 -8.36 -1.79 11.88
N LEU A 145 -8.43 -2.65 12.91
CA LEU A 145 -9.02 -3.97 12.78
C LEU A 145 -10.54 -3.89 12.55
N ASP A 146 -11.22 -2.95 13.18
CA ASP A 146 -12.66 -2.78 13.01
C ASP A 146 -13.01 -2.28 11.60
N VAL A 147 -12.21 -1.38 11.03
CA VAL A 147 -12.34 -0.95 9.62
C VAL A 147 -11.97 -2.10 8.66
N TRP A 148 -10.87 -2.81 8.91
CA TRP A 148 -10.45 -3.92 8.05
C TRP A 148 -11.52 -5.02 7.94
N PHE A 149 -12.18 -5.33 9.05
CA PHE A 149 -13.21 -6.37 9.11
C PHE A 149 -14.66 -5.85 8.93
N ASP A 150 -14.85 -4.66 8.39
CA ASP A 150 -16.17 -4.05 8.12
C ASP A 150 -17.10 -3.97 9.36
N ARG A 151 -16.53 -3.77 10.55
CA ARG A 151 -17.30 -3.58 11.78
C ARG A 151 -17.75 -2.15 11.96
N ILE A 152 -16.99 -1.22 11.38
CA ILE A 152 -17.28 0.22 11.38
C ILE A 152 -16.93 0.82 10.02
N GLU A 153 -17.62 1.87 9.63
CA GLU A 153 -17.24 2.72 8.50
C GLU A 153 -16.10 3.66 8.90
N ALA A 154 -15.26 4.02 7.93
CA ALA A 154 -14.16 4.96 8.14
C ALA A 154 -14.24 6.12 7.16
N GLU A 155 -13.71 7.28 7.58
CA GLU A 155 -13.50 8.42 6.68
C GLU A 155 -12.46 8.05 5.60
N THR A 156 -12.64 8.61 4.40
CA THR A 156 -11.72 8.39 3.26
C THR A 156 -10.27 8.77 3.57
N LYS A 157 -10.06 9.73 4.47
CA LYS A 157 -8.74 10.07 5.00
C LYS A 157 -8.03 8.89 5.68
N PHE A 158 -8.78 7.95 6.23
CA PHE A 158 -8.25 6.74 6.88
C PHE A 158 -8.29 5.52 5.97
N CYS A 159 -9.42 5.29 5.27
CA CYS A 159 -9.60 4.15 4.38
C CYS A 159 -10.28 4.57 3.08
N VAL A 160 -9.67 4.22 1.94
CA VAL A 160 -10.30 4.30 0.62
C VAL A 160 -10.61 2.90 0.15
N GLU A 161 -11.81 2.68 -0.33
CA GLU A 161 -12.26 1.42 -0.91
C GLU A 161 -12.52 1.61 -2.41
N THR A 162 -11.78 0.91 -3.25
CA THR A 162 -11.85 1.07 -4.71
C THR A 162 -11.37 -0.19 -5.46
N THR A 163 -11.75 -0.30 -6.72
CA THR A 163 -11.13 -1.25 -7.66
C THR A 163 -9.72 -0.79 -8.04
N ILE A 164 -8.92 -1.69 -8.59
CA ILE A 164 -7.51 -1.43 -8.90
C ILE A 164 -7.15 -1.85 -10.32
N GLU A 165 -6.14 -1.17 -10.86
CA GLU A 165 -5.40 -1.60 -12.03
C GLU A 165 -3.95 -1.97 -11.62
N ALA A 166 -3.30 -2.82 -12.42
CA ALA A 166 -1.90 -3.18 -12.13
C ALA A 166 -0.94 -1.99 -12.26
N THR A 167 -1.33 -0.99 -13.05
CA THR A 167 -0.58 0.25 -13.29
C THR A 167 -0.72 1.27 -12.17
N ASP A 168 -1.72 1.13 -11.30
CA ASP A 168 -1.94 2.04 -10.17
C ASP A 168 -0.82 1.92 -9.13
N GLU A 169 -0.64 2.95 -8.33
CA GLU A 169 0.11 2.82 -7.09
C GLU A 169 -0.82 2.24 -6.02
N TRP A 170 -0.57 1.02 -5.56
CA TRP A 170 -1.43 0.34 -4.57
C TRP A 170 -1.19 0.88 -3.16
N LEU A 171 -1.46 2.18 -2.98
CA LEU A 171 -1.29 2.90 -1.72
C LEU A 171 -2.48 3.81 -1.46
N HIS A 172 -2.83 3.99 -0.18
CA HIS A 172 -3.91 4.89 0.23
C HIS A 172 -3.76 6.30 -0.37
N SER A 173 -2.54 6.86 -0.32
CA SER A 173 -2.26 8.21 -0.83
C SER A 173 -2.60 8.40 -2.30
N PHE A 174 -2.35 7.37 -3.14
CA PHE A 174 -2.67 7.43 -4.57
C PHE A 174 -4.16 7.62 -4.79
N TYR A 175 -5.00 6.78 -4.19
CA TYR A 175 -6.45 6.84 -4.39
C TYR A 175 -7.08 8.03 -3.68
N TYR A 176 -6.65 8.35 -2.47
CA TYR A 176 -7.14 9.49 -1.71
C TYR A 176 -6.89 10.83 -2.41
N PHE A 177 -5.69 11.02 -3.00
CA PHE A 177 -5.38 12.25 -3.72
C PHE A 177 -5.99 12.30 -5.11
N ASN A 178 -6.17 11.16 -5.80
CA ASN A 178 -6.84 11.13 -7.09
C ASN A 178 -8.31 11.57 -6.98
N ASP A 179 -9.01 11.18 -5.92
CA ASP A 179 -10.36 11.64 -5.64
C ASP A 179 -10.41 13.13 -5.21
N ALA A 180 -9.32 13.64 -4.67
CA ALA A 180 -9.19 15.03 -4.24
C ALA A 180 -8.66 15.97 -5.34
N ILE A 181 -8.22 15.47 -6.49
CA ILE A 181 -7.81 16.31 -7.63
C ILE A 181 -9.08 16.94 -8.21
N PRO A 182 -9.18 18.28 -8.23
CA PRO A 182 -10.32 18.97 -8.84
C PRO A 182 -10.43 18.55 -10.31
N THR A 183 -11.66 18.43 -10.81
CA THR A 183 -11.88 18.26 -12.25
C THR A 183 -11.18 19.37 -13.02
N GLU A 184 -10.85 19.13 -14.29
CA GLU A 184 -10.17 20.14 -15.13
C GLU A 184 -10.91 21.48 -15.10
N ASP A 185 -12.24 21.46 -15.12
CA ASP A 185 -13.08 22.65 -15.05
C ASP A 185 -12.98 23.37 -13.68
N GLU A 186 -12.96 22.63 -12.58
CA GLU A 186 -12.78 23.19 -11.24
C GLU A 186 -11.39 23.77 -11.04
N PHE A 187 -10.36 23.09 -11.56
CA PHE A 187 -8.99 23.56 -11.51
C PHE A 187 -8.80 24.85 -12.31
N ILE A 188 -9.32 24.92 -13.54
CA ILE A 188 -9.28 26.12 -14.41
C ILE A 188 -10.03 27.26 -13.76
N LYS A 189 -11.21 27.01 -13.17
CA LYS A 189 -11.99 28.01 -12.45
C LYS A 189 -11.20 28.59 -11.28
N THR A 190 -10.62 27.74 -10.44
CA THR A 190 -9.84 28.16 -9.26
C THR A 190 -8.62 28.99 -9.67
N ILE A 191 -7.89 28.60 -10.71
CA ILE A 191 -6.77 29.39 -11.25
C ILE A 191 -7.26 30.68 -11.85
N GLY A 192 -8.37 30.68 -12.58
CA GLY A 192 -8.98 31.89 -13.14
C GLY A 192 -9.34 32.91 -12.06
N ASP A 193 -9.96 32.46 -10.99
CA ASP A 193 -10.33 33.30 -9.84
C ASP A 193 -9.09 33.90 -9.15
N TYR A 194 -8.05 33.08 -8.95
CA TYR A 194 -6.78 33.51 -8.35
C TYR A 194 -6.05 34.53 -9.24
N LEU A 195 -5.92 34.27 -10.53
CA LEU A 195 -5.29 35.19 -11.48
C LEU A 195 -6.07 36.52 -11.60
N THR A 196 -7.39 36.48 -11.56
CA THR A 196 -8.23 37.69 -11.60
C THR A 196 -8.00 38.54 -10.35
N PHE A 197 -7.89 37.91 -9.18
CA PHE A 197 -7.61 38.58 -7.91
C PHE A 197 -6.22 39.24 -7.91
N GLU A 198 -5.19 38.53 -8.31
CA GLU A 198 -3.81 39.06 -8.43
C GLU A 198 -3.72 40.21 -9.43
N PHE A 199 -4.36 40.09 -10.60
CA PHE A 199 -4.41 41.18 -11.58
C PHE A 199 -5.10 42.43 -11.05
N SER A 200 -6.15 42.31 -10.28
CA SER A 200 -6.84 43.43 -9.66
C SER A 200 -5.98 44.16 -8.62
N MET A 201 -5.14 43.42 -7.88
CA MET A 201 -4.16 44.01 -6.94
C MET A 201 -3.06 44.79 -7.64
N ILE A 202 -2.57 44.30 -8.79
CA ILE A 202 -1.50 44.97 -9.57
C ILE A 202 -2.02 46.26 -10.20
N MET A 203 -3.28 46.32 -10.60
CA MET A 203 -3.87 47.51 -11.23
C MET A 203 -4.28 48.62 -10.23
N GLN A 204 -4.27 48.35 -8.93
CA GLN A 204 -4.59 49.33 -7.86
C GLN A 204 -3.35 49.92 -7.18
N GLY A 205 -2.14 49.50 -7.54
CA GLY A 205 -0.84 50.06 -7.12
C GLY A 205 -0.25 51.01 -8.14
#